data_4513a72bf2b01dc608a4ae97fea75e72
#
_entry.id   4513a72bf2b01dc608a4ae97fea75e72
#
_cell.length_a   1.000
_cell.length_b   1.000
_cell.length_c   1.000
_cell.angle_alpha   90.00
_cell.angle_beta   90.00
_cell.angle_gamma   90.00
#
_symmetry.space_group_name_H-M   'P 1'
#
loop_
_entity.id
_entity.type
_entity.pdbx_description
1 polymer ?
#
loop_
_entity_poly.entity_id
_entity_poly.type
_entity_poly.pdbx_seq_one_letter_code
_entity_poly.pdbx_strand_id
1 'polypeptide(L)'
;MIGAVPLGSWETITFVAALRHNKMTAPMVIEGAMTGEMFLAYVEQCLVPTLRRNDIVVMDNCRVHMAPAVREAIEKAKASLRYLPKYSPDLNPIELPYSKFKAYLRKVAARTVPRLTRAIRSFIPQLRPAECANYFVHAGYASK
;
A
#
# COMPACT_ATOMS: atom_id res chain seq x y z
N MET A 1 3.39 5.07 3.03
CA MET A 1 3.07 5.06 1.59
C MET A 1 2.07 3.98 1.27
N ILE A 2 1.11 4.27 0.42
CA ILE A 2 0.00 3.37 0.14
C ILE A 2 -0.25 3.27 -1.35
N GLY A 3 -0.54 2.06 -1.82
CA GLY A 3 -1.01 1.82 -3.16
C GLY A 3 -2.03 0.71 -3.18
N ALA A 4 -2.84 0.65 -4.22
CA ALA A 4 -3.83 -0.39 -4.41
C ALA A 4 -3.67 -1.01 -5.79
N VAL A 5 -3.75 -2.34 -5.86
CA VAL A 5 -3.60 -3.08 -7.10
C VAL A 5 -4.80 -4.00 -7.28
N PRO A 6 -5.63 -3.80 -8.31
CA PRO A 6 -6.68 -4.76 -8.61
C PRO A 6 -6.07 -6.07 -9.11
N LEU A 7 -6.52 -7.16 -8.52
CA LEU A 7 -6.08 -8.52 -8.84
C LEU A 7 -7.30 -9.36 -9.15
N GLY A 8 -7.24 -10.12 -10.21
CA GLY A 8 -8.34 -11.01 -10.51
C GLY A 8 -8.49 -11.25 -11.98
N SER A 9 -9.28 -12.25 -12.31
CA SER A 9 -9.63 -12.60 -13.66
C SER A 9 -11.11 -12.29 -13.90
N TRP A 10 -11.96 -13.12 -13.33
CA TRP A 10 -13.42 -12.96 -13.41
C TRP A 10 -13.99 -12.27 -12.15
N GLU A 11 -13.23 -12.24 -11.05
CA GLU A 11 -13.57 -11.46 -9.85
C GLU A 11 -12.48 -10.45 -9.59
N THR A 12 -12.86 -9.22 -9.25
CA THR A 12 -11.90 -8.18 -8.90
C THR A 12 -11.54 -8.32 -7.43
N ILE A 13 -10.25 -8.47 -7.17
CA ILE A 13 -9.72 -8.51 -5.81
C ILE A 13 -8.72 -7.37 -5.69
N THR A 14 -8.85 -6.58 -4.62
CA THR A 14 -7.98 -5.43 -4.38
C THR A 14 -7.08 -5.70 -3.19
N PHE A 15 -5.80 -5.45 -3.37
CA PHE A 15 -4.79 -5.52 -2.32
C PHE A 15 -4.30 -4.11 -2.00
N VAL A 16 -4.27 -3.78 -0.72
CA VAL A 16 -3.77 -2.50 -0.23
C VAL A 16 -2.74 -2.75 0.85
N ALA A 17 -1.65 -1.99 0.83
CA ALA A 17 -0.63 -2.08 1.87
C ALA A 17 0.12 -0.76 1.96
N ALA A 18 0.92 -0.61 3.00
CA ALA A 18 1.82 0.52 3.16
C ALA A 18 3.26 0.03 3.16
N LEU A 19 4.14 0.79 2.53
CA LEU A 19 5.57 0.49 2.52
C LEU A 19 6.30 1.50 3.40
N ARG A 20 7.04 0.98 4.38
CA ARG A 20 7.99 1.77 5.17
C ARG A 20 9.40 1.47 4.67
N HIS A 21 10.38 2.27 5.11
CA HIS A 21 11.77 2.12 4.68
C HIS A 21 12.37 0.75 5.04
N ASN A 22 11.80 0.03 5.97
CA ASN A 22 12.34 -1.25 6.45
C ASN A 22 11.36 -2.42 6.35
N LYS A 23 10.10 -2.18 5.97
CA LYS A 23 9.10 -3.26 5.88
C LYS A 23 7.84 -2.81 5.17
N MET A 24 7.07 -3.77 4.70
CA MET A 24 5.69 -3.55 4.28
C MET A 24 4.76 -3.82 5.46
N THR A 25 3.73 -3.01 5.62
CA THR A 25 2.82 -3.08 6.77
C THR A 25 1.38 -2.80 6.34
N ALA A 26 0.44 -2.99 7.27
CA ALA A 26 -0.99 -2.71 7.08
C ALA A 26 -1.57 -3.32 5.81
N PRO A 27 -1.35 -4.63 5.53
CA PRO A 27 -1.92 -5.25 4.33
C PRO A 27 -3.41 -5.53 4.51
N MET A 28 -4.17 -5.38 3.43
CA MET A 28 -5.58 -5.76 3.39
C MET A 28 -5.95 -6.25 2.01
N VAL A 29 -6.76 -7.31 1.96
CA VAL A 29 -7.30 -7.87 0.72
C VAL A 29 -8.80 -7.80 0.80
N ILE A 30 -9.44 -7.29 -0.25
CA ILE A 30 -10.89 -7.22 -0.34
C ILE A 30 -11.36 -7.73 -1.69
N GLU A 31 -12.58 -8.26 -1.73
CA GLU A 31 -13.25 -8.58 -2.98
C GLU A 31 -13.85 -7.30 -3.56
N GLY A 32 -13.75 -7.15 -4.86
CA GLY A 32 -14.29 -6.00 -5.57
C GLY A 32 -13.36 -4.81 -5.56
N ALA A 33 -13.86 -3.71 -6.13
CA ALA A 33 -13.10 -2.47 -6.24
C ALA A 33 -13.09 -1.72 -4.90
N MET A 34 -12.02 -1.00 -4.65
CA MET A 34 -11.89 -0.14 -3.49
C MET A 34 -12.81 1.08 -3.65
N THR A 35 -13.71 1.29 -2.71
CA THR A 35 -14.52 2.51 -2.65
C THR A 35 -13.89 3.49 -1.67
N GLY A 36 -14.32 4.77 -1.73
CA GLY A 36 -13.85 5.77 -0.78
C GLY A 36 -14.14 5.41 0.68
N GLU A 37 -15.32 4.83 0.94
CA GLU A 37 -15.69 4.39 2.29
C GLU A 37 -14.80 3.25 2.78
N MET A 38 -14.53 2.29 1.91
CA MET A 38 -13.66 1.16 2.23
C MET A 38 -12.23 1.63 2.48
N PHE A 39 -11.76 2.59 1.68
CA PHE A 39 -10.43 3.14 1.87
C PHE A 39 -10.31 3.89 3.19
N LEU A 40 -11.33 4.68 3.55
CA LEU A 40 -11.35 5.36 4.84
C LEU A 40 -11.33 4.36 5.99
N ALA A 41 -12.13 3.30 5.91
CA ALA A 41 -12.12 2.24 6.92
C ALA A 41 -10.75 1.59 7.02
N TYR A 42 -10.11 1.33 5.89
CA TYR A 42 -8.74 0.81 5.86
C TYR A 42 -7.78 1.75 6.58
N VAL A 43 -7.84 3.03 6.27
CA VAL A 43 -6.96 4.03 6.89
C VAL A 43 -7.15 4.04 8.40
N GLU A 44 -8.39 4.07 8.85
CA GLU A 44 -8.68 4.15 10.28
C GLU A 44 -8.33 2.87 11.04
N GLN A 45 -8.62 1.72 10.45
CA GLN A 45 -8.49 0.44 11.14
C GLN A 45 -7.15 -0.25 10.94
N CYS A 46 -6.51 -0.05 9.80
CA CYS A 46 -5.29 -0.77 9.45
C CYS A 46 -4.06 0.13 9.39
N LEU A 47 -4.16 1.28 8.77
CA LEU A 47 -3.01 2.16 8.56
C LEU A 47 -2.67 2.97 9.82
N VAL A 48 -3.64 3.68 10.38
CA VAL A 48 -3.43 4.58 11.52
C VAL A 48 -2.76 3.87 12.69
N PRO A 49 -3.14 2.63 13.07
CA PRO A 49 -2.45 1.93 14.16
C PRO A 49 -0.96 1.68 13.91
N THR A 50 -0.49 1.75 12.66
CA THR A 50 0.92 1.56 12.32
C THR A 50 1.69 2.87 12.26
N LEU A 51 0.99 4.01 12.29
CA LEU A 51 1.64 5.31 12.14
C LEU A 51 2.31 5.76 13.42
N ARG A 52 3.42 6.44 13.24
CA ARG A 52 4.17 7.09 14.33
C ARG A 52 4.07 8.59 14.17
N ARG A 53 4.29 9.29 15.29
CA ARG A 53 4.33 10.74 15.27
C ARG A 53 5.37 11.23 14.26
N ASN A 54 4.98 12.23 13.48
CA ASN A 54 5.81 12.84 12.43
C ASN A 54 6.02 11.96 11.18
N ASP A 55 5.33 10.82 11.06
CA ASP A 55 5.33 10.08 9.81
C ASP A 55 4.75 10.93 8.68
N ILE A 56 5.27 10.74 7.49
CA ILE A 56 4.72 11.34 6.27
C ILE A 56 4.17 10.21 5.42
N VAL A 57 2.85 10.23 5.23
CA VAL A 57 2.17 9.25 4.38
C VAL A 57 2.08 9.83 2.97
N VAL A 58 2.57 9.09 2.00
CA VAL A 58 2.55 9.49 0.59
C VAL A 58 1.61 8.58 -0.17
N MET A 59 0.68 9.15 -0.91
CA MET A 59 -0.32 8.42 -1.69
C MET A 59 -0.37 8.92 -3.12
N ASP A 60 -0.80 8.03 -4.02
CA ASP A 60 -1.12 8.44 -5.38
C ASP A 60 -2.28 9.42 -5.39
N ASN A 61 -2.30 10.27 -6.42
CA ASN A 61 -3.37 11.23 -6.64
C ASN A 61 -4.58 10.52 -7.26
N CYS A 62 -5.30 9.75 -6.46
CA CYS A 62 -6.42 8.92 -6.85
C CYS A 62 -7.65 9.35 -6.04
N ARG A 63 -8.83 9.34 -6.67
CA ARG A 63 -10.07 9.82 -6.02
C ARG A 63 -10.36 9.16 -4.68
N VAL A 64 -10.18 7.84 -4.59
CA VAL A 64 -10.50 7.13 -3.35
C VAL A 64 -9.62 7.56 -2.19
N HIS A 65 -8.43 8.11 -2.48
CA HIS A 65 -7.48 8.56 -1.47
C HIS A 65 -7.75 9.99 -0.99
N MET A 66 -8.59 10.75 -1.68
CA MET A 66 -8.66 12.20 -1.52
C MET A 66 -9.79 12.71 -0.63
N ALA A 67 -10.55 11.81 0.00
CA ALA A 67 -11.60 12.24 0.92
C ALA A 67 -10.99 13.01 2.11
N PRO A 68 -11.58 14.15 2.51
CA PRO A 68 -11.06 14.92 3.65
C PRO A 68 -10.93 14.13 4.93
N ALA A 69 -11.81 13.15 5.15
CA ALA A 69 -11.78 12.29 6.34
C ALA A 69 -10.51 11.44 6.40
N VAL A 70 -9.92 11.07 5.25
CA VAL A 70 -8.65 10.35 5.19
C VAL A 70 -7.53 11.20 5.77
N ARG A 71 -7.44 12.46 5.35
CA ARG A 71 -6.45 13.40 5.88
C ARG A 71 -6.63 13.62 7.37
N GLU A 72 -7.88 13.81 7.81
CA GLU A 72 -8.18 14.02 9.22
C GLU A 72 -7.73 12.83 10.08
N ALA A 73 -8.00 11.61 9.62
CA ALA A 73 -7.60 10.40 10.34
C ALA A 73 -6.08 10.32 10.51
N ILE A 74 -5.34 10.63 9.44
CA ILE A 74 -3.88 10.60 9.46
C ILE A 74 -3.34 11.70 10.36
N GLU A 75 -3.90 12.90 10.29
CA GLU A 75 -3.45 14.04 11.11
C GLU A 75 -3.75 13.84 12.59
N LYS A 76 -4.84 13.16 12.92
CA LYS A 76 -5.13 12.78 14.32
C LYS A 76 -4.06 11.86 14.89
N ALA A 77 -3.42 11.05 14.05
CA ALA A 77 -2.33 10.17 14.47
C ALA A 77 -0.99 10.91 14.57
N LYS A 78 -1.00 12.24 14.43
CA LYS A 78 0.20 13.09 14.45
C LYS A 78 1.14 12.83 13.28
N ALA A 79 0.60 12.30 12.19
CA ALA A 79 1.28 12.13 10.91
C ALA A 79 0.78 13.18 9.92
N SER A 80 1.40 13.27 8.78
CA SER A 80 0.98 14.17 7.71
C SER A 80 0.77 13.40 6.42
N LEU A 81 -0.03 13.97 5.51
CA LEU A 81 -0.38 13.34 4.25
C LEU A 81 0.10 14.20 3.09
N ARG A 82 0.73 13.56 2.11
CA ARG A 82 1.16 14.17 0.85
C ARG A 82 0.64 13.34 -0.30
N TYR A 83 0.12 13.99 -1.32
CA TYR A 83 -0.27 13.33 -2.56
C TYR A 83 0.80 13.52 -3.61
N LEU A 84 1.07 12.45 -4.39
CA LEU A 84 1.97 12.54 -5.52
C LEU A 84 1.32 13.32 -6.67
N PRO A 85 2.13 13.93 -7.54
CA PRO A 85 1.59 14.53 -8.76
C PRO A 85 0.88 13.47 -9.59
N LYS A 86 -0.09 13.90 -10.40
CA LYS A 86 -0.79 12.99 -11.32
C LYS A 86 0.21 12.37 -12.30
N TYR A 87 -0.04 11.13 -12.68
CA TYR A 87 0.75 10.40 -13.68
C TYR A 87 2.24 10.26 -13.31
N SER A 88 2.52 10.09 -12.02
CA SER A 88 3.90 9.96 -11.52
C SER A 88 4.08 8.68 -10.70
N PRO A 89 3.79 7.48 -11.27
CA PRO A 89 3.93 6.23 -10.53
C PRO A 89 5.39 5.93 -10.15
N ASP A 90 6.34 6.43 -10.91
CA ASP A 90 7.77 6.28 -10.64
C ASP A 90 8.21 6.95 -9.33
N LEU A 91 7.41 7.89 -8.82
CA LEU A 91 7.65 8.54 -7.53
C LEU A 91 7.02 7.78 -6.36
N ASN A 92 6.34 6.66 -6.62
CA ASN A 92 5.73 5.85 -5.58
C ASN A 92 6.57 4.61 -5.31
N PRO A 93 7.30 4.54 -4.18
CA PRO A 93 8.18 3.41 -3.89
C PRO A 93 7.47 2.06 -3.78
N ILE A 94 6.15 2.04 -3.60
CA ILE A 94 5.39 0.80 -3.48
C ILE A 94 5.14 0.11 -4.83
N GLU A 95 5.34 0.79 -5.94
CA GLU A 95 5.10 0.21 -7.27
C GLU A 95 6.00 -0.99 -7.57
N LEU A 96 7.26 -0.94 -7.17
CA LEU A 96 8.19 -2.05 -7.36
C LEU A 96 7.82 -3.28 -6.53
N PRO A 97 7.58 -3.16 -5.21
CA PRO A 97 7.13 -4.32 -4.44
C PRO A 97 5.78 -4.87 -4.92
N TYR A 98 4.88 -4.03 -5.44
CA TYR A 98 3.64 -4.52 -6.05
C TYR A 98 3.93 -5.38 -7.27
N SER A 99 4.85 -4.97 -8.13
CA SER A 99 5.23 -5.77 -9.30
C SER A 99 5.80 -7.11 -8.88
N LYS A 100 6.65 -7.12 -7.86
CA LYS A 100 7.21 -8.34 -7.28
C LYS A 100 6.12 -9.23 -6.70
N PHE A 101 5.17 -8.65 -6.00
CA PHE A 101 4.06 -9.38 -5.42
C PHE A 101 3.15 -9.99 -6.49
N LYS A 102 2.85 -9.25 -7.55
CA LYS A 102 2.07 -9.77 -8.68
C LYS A 102 2.75 -10.98 -9.32
N ALA A 103 4.07 -10.92 -9.49
CA ALA A 103 4.82 -12.05 -10.03
C ALA A 103 4.75 -13.26 -9.10
N TYR A 104 4.84 -13.04 -7.79
CA TYR A 104 4.70 -14.09 -6.78
C TYR A 104 3.31 -14.72 -6.83
N LEU A 105 2.26 -13.90 -6.94
CA LEU A 105 0.88 -14.40 -7.03
C LEU A 105 0.66 -15.28 -8.25
N ARG A 106 1.23 -14.90 -9.39
CA ARG A 106 1.15 -15.73 -10.61
C ARG A 106 1.82 -17.08 -10.39
N LYS A 107 2.95 -17.09 -9.69
CA LYS A 107 3.69 -18.31 -9.39
C LYS A 107 2.92 -19.26 -8.49
N VAL A 108 2.24 -18.74 -7.45
CA VAL A 108 1.48 -19.55 -6.50
C VAL A 108 0.02 -19.76 -6.90
N ALA A 109 -0.42 -19.15 -8.02
CA ALA A 109 -1.77 -19.26 -8.56
C ALA A 109 -2.87 -18.95 -7.52
N ALA A 110 -2.65 -17.95 -6.67
CA ALA A 110 -3.62 -17.56 -5.65
C ALA A 110 -4.79 -16.81 -6.30
N ARG A 111 -6.02 -17.32 -6.13
CA ARG A 111 -7.19 -16.78 -6.81
C ARG A 111 -8.37 -16.48 -5.91
N THR A 112 -8.28 -16.78 -4.63
CA THR A 112 -9.34 -16.49 -3.66
C THR A 112 -8.81 -15.57 -2.59
N VAL A 113 -9.70 -14.86 -1.89
CA VAL A 113 -9.29 -13.96 -0.79
C VAL A 113 -8.50 -14.70 0.28
N PRO A 114 -8.92 -15.89 0.77
CA PRO A 114 -8.12 -16.63 1.75
C PRO A 114 -6.73 -17.01 1.23
N ARG A 115 -6.62 -17.41 -0.04
CA ARG A 115 -5.32 -17.76 -0.63
C ARG A 115 -4.44 -16.54 -0.81
N LEU A 116 -5.02 -15.42 -1.23
CA LEU A 116 -4.30 -14.16 -1.36
C LEU A 116 -3.81 -13.65 -0.02
N THR A 117 -4.64 -13.76 1.02
CA THR A 117 -4.26 -13.37 2.37
C THR A 117 -3.07 -14.20 2.87
N ARG A 118 -3.09 -15.51 2.61
CA ARG A 118 -1.95 -16.37 2.96
C ARG A 118 -0.71 -16.04 2.14
N ALA A 119 -0.88 -15.75 0.85
CA ALA A 119 0.22 -15.36 -0.01
C ALA A 119 0.88 -14.07 0.48
N ILE A 120 0.10 -13.08 0.89
CA ILE A 120 0.60 -11.85 1.45
C ILE A 120 1.40 -12.11 2.73
N ARG A 121 0.88 -12.94 3.62
CA ARG A 121 1.56 -13.29 4.86
C ARG A 121 2.89 -13.97 4.61
N SER A 122 2.98 -14.75 3.53
CA SER A 122 4.23 -15.39 3.13
C SER A 122 5.17 -14.43 2.40
N PHE A 123 4.62 -13.47 1.67
CA PHE A 123 5.40 -12.53 0.86
C PHE A 123 6.08 -11.45 1.70
N ILE A 124 5.34 -10.88 2.65
CA ILE A 124 5.82 -9.72 3.43
C ILE A 124 7.16 -10.02 4.12
N PRO A 125 7.37 -11.17 4.80
CA PRO A 125 8.66 -11.46 5.41
C PRO A 125 9.80 -11.64 4.42
N GLN A 126 9.51 -11.86 3.14
CA GLN A 126 10.54 -11.99 2.11
C GLN A 126 11.10 -10.64 1.68
N LEU A 127 10.41 -9.55 1.98
CA LEU A 127 10.90 -8.21 1.73
C LEU A 127 11.87 -7.82 2.85
N ARG A 128 13.15 -7.77 2.53
CA ARG A 128 14.20 -7.41 3.49
C ARG A 128 14.21 -5.90 3.75
N PRO A 129 14.64 -5.46 4.95
CA PRO A 129 14.74 -4.02 5.23
C PRO A 129 15.57 -3.25 4.20
N ALA A 130 16.69 -3.80 3.77
CA ALA A 130 17.54 -3.17 2.75
C ALA A 130 16.82 -3.04 1.41
N GLU A 131 16.03 -4.04 1.05
CA GLU A 131 15.23 -4.01 -0.18
C GLU A 131 14.17 -2.89 -0.10
N CYS A 132 13.46 -2.79 1.01
CA CYS A 132 12.47 -1.73 1.21
C CYS A 132 13.11 -0.35 1.14
N ALA A 133 14.27 -0.15 1.77
CA ALA A 133 15.01 1.09 1.71
C ALA A 133 15.39 1.44 0.26
N ASN A 134 15.79 0.45 -0.53
CA ASN A 134 16.16 0.66 -1.93
C ASN A 134 14.97 1.09 -2.79
N TYR A 135 13.77 0.66 -2.49
CA TYR A 135 12.58 1.13 -3.20
C TYR A 135 12.38 2.63 -3.02
N PHE A 136 12.64 3.16 -1.82
CA PHE A 136 12.58 4.59 -1.57
C PHE A 136 13.69 5.35 -2.30
N VAL A 137 14.88 4.81 -2.31
CA VAL A 137 16.00 5.39 -3.06
C VAL A 137 15.67 5.45 -4.55
N HIS A 138 15.16 4.35 -5.11
CA HIS A 138 14.80 4.27 -6.52
C HIS A 138 13.74 5.30 -6.90
N ALA A 139 12.79 5.56 -6.02
CA ALA A 139 11.74 6.55 -6.23
C ALA A 139 12.17 7.99 -5.92
N GLY A 140 13.41 8.20 -5.47
CA GLY A 140 13.96 9.52 -5.25
C GLY A 140 13.75 10.13 -3.86
N TYR A 141 13.30 9.33 -2.88
CA TYR A 141 13.02 9.84 -1.53
C TYR A 141 14.21 9.82 -0.60
N ALA A 142 15.23 9.05 -0.92
CA ALA A 142 16.42 8.98 -0.11
C ALA A 142 17.62 8.90 -1.03
N SER A 143 18.72 9.51 -0.60
CA SER A 143 19.96 9.52 -1.38
C SER A 143 20.88 8.37 -1.00
N LYS A 144 20.59 7.72 0.09
CA LYS A 144 21.48 6.66 0.61
C LYS A 144 20.76 5.69 1.50
#